data_2bafa740ebb2b041177817e5a6b6f7db
#
_entry.id   2bafa740ebb2b041177817e5a6b6f7db
#
_cell.length_a   1.000
_cell.length_b   1.000
_cell.length_c   1.000
_cell.angle_alpha   90.00
_cell.angle_beta   90.00
_cell.angle_gamma   90.00
#
_symmetry.space_group_name_H-M   'P 1'
#
loop_
_entity.id
_entity.type
_entity.pdbx_description
1 polymer ?
#
loop_
_entity_poly.entity_id
_entity_poly.type
_entity_poly.pdbx_seq_one_letter_code
_entity_poly.pdbx_strand_id
1 'polypeptide(L)'
;MKAETKKARWVWLTGALVLLTLGALILSALLDKPLQGYMERKLNARLKGYTVHLGGVRFHPFGFALDLTDVVIVQEANPQPPVAWIPKLSASVQWRALLYGRVVADFLLDRPAVYLDLRHVRAEQKSRVPLRERGWQEALEAIYPLKINEFRIVEGDLTYVDEGPFRPLHLSLINFRAENIRNIRSKEREYPSDLYLEGLVFDTGTVRLDGHADFLARPHIGVKSRFTLEQVEVDYFKPIVSRYNIVLREGTLSSTGELEYAPHIKVIHLQKLAVEDVQLEYVHKARTAVAEKRVAKKVVQKA
;
A
#
# COMPACT_ATOMS: atom_id res chain seq x y z
N MET A 1 -26.08 -17.87 -58.72
CA MET A 1 -24.72 -18.37 -58.39
C MET A 1 -23.88 -17.46 -57.52
N LYS A 2 -23.95 -16.10 -57.56
CA LYS A 2 -23.12 -15.23 -56.69
C LYS A 2 -23.49 -15.18 -55.20
N ALA A 3 -24.71 -15.53 -54.78
CA ALA A 3 -25.18 -15.48 -53.41
C ALA A 3 -24.74 -16.69 -52.55
N GLU A 4 -24.65 -17.88 -53.14
CA GLU A 4 -24.23 -19.11 -52.44
C GLU A 4 -22.75 -19.11 -52.10
N THR A 5 -21.91 -18.59 -52.96
CA THR A 5 -20.47 -18.47 -52.69
C THR A 5 -20.15 -17.49 -51.55
N LYS A 6 -20.97 -16.46 -51.37
CA LYS A 6 -20.85 -15.54 -50.22
C LYS A 6 -21.20 -16.22 -48.91
N LYS A 7 -22.31 -16.99 -48.86
CA LYS A 7 -22.71 -17.75 -47.64
C LYS A 7 -21.65 -18.78 -47.24
N ALA A 8 -21.14 -19.56 -48.21
CA ALA A 8 -20.07 -20.53 -47.92
C ALA A 8 -18.79 -19.85 -47.37
N ARG A 9 -18.37 -18.72 -47.94
CA ARG A 9 -17.21 -17.95 -47.42
C ARG A 9 -17.43 -17.45 -46.00
N TRP A 10 -18.61 -16.98 -45.62
CA TRP A 10 -18.94 -16.57 -44.26
C TRP A 10 -18.93 -17.73 -43.30
N VAL A 11 -19.43 -18.90 -43.68
CA VAL A 11 -19.39 -20.13 -42.81
C VAL A 11 -17.93 -20.56 -42.61
N TRP A 12 -17.08 -20.52 -43.62
CA TRP A 12 -15.65 -20.83 -43.46
C TRP A 12 -14.91 -19.81 -42.59
N LEU A 13 -15.20 -18.52 -42.74
CA LEU A 13 -14.61 -17.47 -41.91
C LEU A 13 -15.05 -17.58 -40.44
N THR A 14 -16.34 -17.86 -40.15
CA THR A 14 -16.82 -18.08 -38.80
C THR A 14 -16.23 -19.34 -38.21
N GLY A 15 -16.13 -20.44 -38.96
CA GLY A 15 -15.50 -21.69 -38.52
C GLY A 15 -14.01 -21.49 -38.17
N ALA A 16 -13.28 -20.78 -39.05
CA ALA A 16 -11.87 -20.47 -38.79
C ALA A 16 -11.70 -19.55 -37.53
N LEU A 17 -12.56 -18.57 -37.35
CA LEU A 17 -12.55 -17.70 -36.17
C LEU A 17 -12.81 -18.49 -34.89
N VAL A 18 -13.81 -19.38 -34.90
CA VAL A 18 -14.12 -20.27 -33.75
C VAL A 18 -12.94 -21.18 -33.42
N LEU A 19 -12.30 -21.78 -34.43
CA LEU A 19 -11.11 -22.62 -34.22
C LEU A 19 -9.93 -21.82 -33.66
N LEU A 20 -9.72 -20.61 -34.14
CA LEU A 20 -8.67 -19.71 -33.67
C LEU A 20 -8.90 -19.28 -32.22
N THR A 21 -10.14 -18.94 -31.86
CA THR A 21 -10.51 -18.59 -30.50
C THR A 21 -10.37 -19.80 -29.54
N LEU A 22 -10.82 -20.96 -29.96
CA LEU A 22 -10.70 -22.18 -29.17
C LEU A 22 -9.22 -22.57 -28.98
N GLY A 23 -8.42 -22.49 -30.04
CA GLY A 23 -6.97 -22.72 -29.99
C GLY A 23 -6.26 -21.74 -29.02
N ALA A 24 -6.61 -20.46 -29.06
CA ALA A 24 -6.06 -19.46 -28.14
C ALA A 24 -6.43 -19.73 -26.68
N LEU A 25 -7.66 -20.16 -26.39
CA LEU A 25 -8.10 -20.53 -25.04
C LEU A 25 -7.38 -21.78 -24.51
N ILE A 26 -7.23 -22.81 -25.34
CA ILE A 26 -6.49 -24.02 -24.97
C ILE A 26 -5.02 -23.68 -24.72
N LEU A 27 -4.40 -22.89 -25.57
CA LEU A 27 -3.01 -22.48 -25.43
C LEU A 27 -2.82 -21.65 -24.16
N SER A 28 -3.74 -20.74 -23.84
CA SER A 28 -3.65 -19.96 -22.59
C SER A 28 -3.68 -20.87 -21.36
N ALA A 29 -4.60 -21.83 -21.30
CA ALA A 29 -4.71 -22.77 -20.20
C ALA A 29 -3.46 -23.67 -20.05
N LEU A 30 -2.80 -24.03 -21.15
CA LEU A 30 -1.56 -24.79 -21.12
C LEU A 30 -0.37 -23.95 -20.65
N LEU A 31 -0.41 -22.64 -20.84
CA LEU A 31 0.66 -21.71 -20.46
C LEU A 31 0.57 -21.26 -18.99
N ASP A 32 -0.57 -21.40 -18.33
CA ASP A 32 -0.79 -20.90 -16.98
C ASP A 32 0.25 -21.42 -15.96
N LYS A 33 0.48 -22.74 -15.91
CA LYS A 33 1.46 -23.35 -14.98
C LYS A 33 2.93 -23.01 -15.32
N PRO A 34 3.41 -23.11 -16.57
CA PRO A 34 4.75 -22.67 -16.93
C PRO A 34 4.98 -21.18 -16.65
N LEU A 35 3.97 -20.34 -16.89
CA LEU A 35 4.02 -18.90 -16.65
C LEU A 35 4.11 -18.61 -15.14
N GLN A 36 3.32 -19.30 -14.31
CA GLN A 36 3.39 -19.20 -12.86
C GLN A 36 4.81 -19.45 -12.35
N GLY A 37 5.40 -20.61 -12.69
CA GLY A 37 6.74 -20.95 -12.24
C GLY A 37 7.84 -20.02 -12.80
N TYR A 38 7.66 -19.47 -14.01
CA TYR A 38 8.56 -18.47 -14.55
C TYR A 38 8.47 -17.16 -13.79
N MET A 39 7.26 -16.65 -13.54
CA MET A 39 7.01 -15.39 -12.82
C MET A 39 7.53 -15.47 -11.39
N GLU A 40 7.22 -16.54 -10.67
CA GLU A 40 7.66 -16.78 -9.30
C GLU A 40 9.19 -16.75 -9.20
N ARG A 41 9.89 -17.49 -10.07
CA ARG A 41 11.37 -17.43 -10.14
C ARG A 41 11.91 -16.05 -10.46
N LYS A 42 11.29 -15.31 -11.39
CA LYS A 42 11.73 -13.95 -11.78
C LYS A 42 11.50 -12.93 -10.69
N LEU A 43 10.38 -13.00 -9.96
CA LEU A 43 10.11 -12.15 -8.82
C LEU A 43 11.10 -12.42 -7.70
N ASN A 44 11.27 -13.70 -7.31
CA ASN A 44 12.19 -14.09 -6.24
C ASN A 44 13.67 -13.79 -6.55
N ALA A 45 14.07 -13.83 -7.82
CA ALA A 45 15.42 -13.43 -8.21
C ALA A 45 15.72 -11.93 -8.03
N ARG A 46 14.69 -11.09 -7.97
CA ARG A 46 14.81 -9.62 -7.81
C ARG A 46 14.58 -9.14 -6.39
N LEU A 47 13.80 -9.88 -5.62
CA LEU A 47 13.43 -9.53 -4.25
C LEU A 47 14.45 -10.17 -3.30
N LYS A 48 15.30 -9.36 -2.70
CA LYS A 48 16.28 -9.84 -1.71
C LYS A 48 15.68 -9.77 -0.30
N GLY A 49 15.65 -10.90 0.42
CA GLY A 49 15.10 -11.01 1.77
C GLY A 49 13.58 -11.20 1.82
N TYR A 50 12.94 -11.34 0.66
CA TYR A 50 11.53 -11.65 0.53
C TYR A 50 11.32 -12.77 -0.48
N THR A 51 10.33 -13.60 -0.22
CA THR A 51 9.90 -14.66 -1.13
C THR A 51 8.45 -14.45 -1.52
N VAL A 52 8.16 -14.55 -2.81
CA VAL A 52 6.81 -14.47 -3.37
C VAL A 52 6.37 -15.87 -3.80
N HIS A 53 5.18 -16.25 -3.36
CA HIS A 53 4.47 -17.45 -3.78
C HIS A 53 3.21 -17.06 -4.52
N LEU A 54 2.94 -17.73 -5.63
CA LEU A 54 1.75 -17.54 -6.44
C LEU A 54 0.91 -18.82 -6.38
N GLY A 55 -0.34 -18.72 -5.92
CA GLY A 55 -1.26 -19.86 -5.93
C GLY A 55 -1.70 -20.24 -7.34
N GLY A 56 -1.85 -19.25 -8.22
CA GLY A 56 -2.19 -19.46 -9.61
C GLY A 56 -1.94 -18.25 -10.49
N VAL A 57 -1.82 -18.54 -11.79
CA VAL A 57 -1.69 -17.52 -12.84
C VAL A 57 -2.67 -17.89 -13.94
N ARG A 58 -3.44 -16.94 -14.42
CA ARG A 58 -4.35 -17.10 -15.56
C ARG A 58 -4.14 -15.96 -16.56
N PHE A 59 -3.78 -16.33 -17.76
CA PHE A 59 -3.59 -15.41 -18.85
C PHE A 59 -4.86 -15.29 -19.71
N HIS A 60 -5.29 -14.07 -20.00
CA HIS A 60 -6.44 -13.75 -20.84
C HIS A 60 -5.98 -13.15 -22.17
N PRO A 61 -5.86 -13.95 -23.23
CA PRO A 61 -5.26 -13.50 -24.50
C PRO A 61 -6.04 -12.39 -25.20
N PHE A 62 -7.38 -12.41 -25.13
CA PHE A 62 -8.22 -11.41 -25.80
C PHE A 62 -8.26 -10.04 -25.12
N GLY A 63 -7.92 -9.97 -23.81
CA GLY A 63 -7.88 -8.73 -23.05
C GLY A 63 -6.46 -8.28 -22.73
N PHE A 64 -5.43 -9.05 -23.12
CA PHE A 64 -4.06 -8.86 -22.66
C PHE A 64 -3.99 -8.65 -21.15
N ALA A 65 -4.75 -9.48 -20.41
CA ALA A 65 -4.86 -9.41 -18.97
C ALA A 65 -4.27 -10.67 -18.33
N LEU A 66 -3.77 -10.48 -17.13
CA LEU A 66 -3.18 -11.51 -16.29
C LEU A 66 -3.82 -11.44 -14.90
N ASP A 67 -4.42 -12.53 -14.47
CA ASP A 67 -4.90 -12.68 -13.11
C ASP A 67 -3.89 -13.56 -12.32
N LEU A 68 -3.44 -13.06 -11.19
CA LEU A 68 -2.69 -13.79 -10.18
C LEU A 68 -3.63 -14.06 -9.01
N THR A 69 -3.62 -15.29 -8.51
CA THR A 69 -4.41 -15.68 -7.34
C THR A 69 -3.49 -16.10 -6.21
N ASP A 70 -3.93 -15.82 -4.98
CA ASP A 70 -3.20 -16.17 -3.76
C ASP A 70 -1.72 -15.78 -3.83
N VAL A 71 -1.47 -14.49 -4.08
CA VAL A 71 -0.12 -13.93 -4.04
C VAL A 71 0.27 -13.72 -2.58
N VAL A 72 1.27 -14.46 -2.11
CA VAL A 72 1.78 -14.37 -0.73
C VAL A 72 3.21 -13.85 -0.76
N ILE A 73 3.47 -12.78 -0.04
CA ILE A 73 4.81 -12.21 0.12
C ILE A 73 5.25 -12.44 1.55
N VAL A 74 6.35 -13.16 1.71
CA VAL A 74 6.91 -13.56 3.00
C VAL A 74 8.29 -12.94 3.16
N GLN A 75 8.56 -12.41 4.34
CA GLN A 75 9.89 -11.99 4.73
C GLN A 75 10.71 -13.21 5.18
N GLU A 76 11.88 -13.46 4.59
CA GLU A 76 12.68 -14.65 4.90
C GLU A 76 13.13 -14.72 6.36
N ALA A 77 13.45 -13.56 6.96
CA ALA A 77 13.87 -13.47 8.36
C ALA A 77 12.71 -13.67 9.36
N ASN A 78 11.48 -13.33 8.96
CA ASN A 78 10.28 -13.43 9.79
C ASN A 78 9.10 -13.85 8.92
N PRO A 79 8.94 -15.16 8.65
CA PRO A 79 7.98 -15.64 7.67
C PRO A 79 6.52 -15.56 8.12
N GLN A 80 6.25 -15.31 9.39
CA GLN A 80 4.90 -15.24 9.95
C GLN A 80 4.73 -14.00 10.85
N PRO A 81 3.63 -13.25 10.66
CA PRO A 81 2.67 -13.35 9.57
C PRO A 81 3.29 -12.94 8.22
N PRO A 82 2.72 -13.33 7.07
CA PRO A 82 3.17 -12.87 5.77
C PRO A 82 3.06 -11.34 5.68
N VAL A 83 4.02 -10.71 4.99
CA VAL A 83 4.04 -9.25 4.80
C VAL A 83 2.86 -8.79 3.95
N ALA A 84 2.47 -9.60 2.97
CA ALA A 84 1.27 -9.35 2.18
C ALA A 84 0.64 -10.67 1.72
N TRP A 85 -0.68 -10.68 1.71
CA TRP A 85 -1.49 -11.68 1.07
C TRP A 85 -2.53 -11.01 0.18
N ILE A 86 -2.53 -11.37 -1.10
CA ILE A 86 -3.41 -10.77 -2.10
C ILE A 86 -4.19 -11.91 -2.74
N PRO A 87 -5.48 -12.10 -2.37
CA PRO A 87 -6.32 -13.15 -2.91
C PRO A 87 -6.42 -13.09 -4.42
N LYS A 88 -6.55 -11.89 -4.99
CA LYS A 88 -6.57 -11.68 -6.42
C LYS A 88 -5.88 -10.38 -6.82
N LEU A 89 -4.96 -10.47 -7.77
CA LEU A 89 -4.35 -9.35 -8.44
C LEU A 89 -4.60 -9.48 -9.94
N SER A 90 -5.29 -8.51 -10.52
CA SER A 90 -5.55 -8.44 -11.96
C SER A 90 -4.68 -7.34 -12.57
N ALA A 91 -3.95 -7.68 -13.62
CA ALA A 91 -3.18 -6.73 -14.42
C ALA A 91 -3.67 -6.79 -15.87
N SER A 92 -4.06 -5.66 -16.43
CA SER A 92 -4.48 -5.55 -17.81
C SER A 92 -3.66 -4.54 -18.57
N VAL A 93 -3.35 -4.83 -19.84
CA VAL A 93 -2.59 -3.94 -20.71
C VAL A 93 -3.51 -3.33 -21.74
N GLN A 94 -3.45 -2.01 -21.89
CA GLN A 94 -4.25 -1.29 -22.88
C GLN A 94 -3.74 -1.58 -24.29
N TRP A 95 -4.41 -2.47 -25.03
CA TRP A 95 -4.00 -2.93 -26.36
C TRP A 95 -3.87 -1.78 -27.38
N ARG A 96 -4.67 -0.72 -27.24
CA ARG A 96 -4.56 0.47 -28.12
C ARG A 96 -3.22 1.19 -27.92
N ALA A 97 -2.77 1.33 -26.67
CA ALA A 97 -1.47 1.94 -26.38
C ALA A 97 -0.32 1.07 -26.90
N LEU A 98 -0.47 -0.26 -26.84
CA LEU A 98 0.50 -1.23 -27.35
C LEU A 98 0.71 -1.10 -28.85
N LEU A 99 -0.35 -0.82 -29.64
CA LEU A 99 -0.24 -0.56 -31.08
C LEU A 99 0.64 0.66 -31.42
N TYR A 100 0.77 1.59 -30.47
CA TYR A 100 1.65 2.76 -30.59
C TYR A 100 2.99 2.58 -29.86
N GLY A 101 3.37 1.35 -29.53
CA GLY A 101 4.63 1.03 -28.85
C GLY A 101 4.70 1.49 -27.41
N ARG A 102 3.56 1.76 -26.75
CA ARG A 102 3.48 2.15 -25.34
C ARG A 102 2.84 1.04 -24.52
N VAL A 103 3.50 0.65 -23.45
CA VAL A 103 2.92 -0.29 -22.47
C VAL A 103 2.23 0.53 -21.38
N VAL A 104 0.91 0.44 -21.35
CA VAL A 104 0.07 1.09 -20.34
C VAL A 104 -0.73 -0.01 -19.66
N ALA A 105 -0.64 -0.10 -18.35
CA ALA A 105 -1.30 -1.16 -17.59
C ALA A 105 -2.20 -0.58 -16.49
N ASP A 106 -3.26 -1.31 -16.20
CA ASP A 106 -4.15 -1.09 -15.07
C ASP A 106 -3.98 -2.27 -14.10
N PHE A 107 -3.94 -1.97 -12.80
CA PHE A 107 -3.81 -2.98 -11.74
C PHE A 107 -4.99 -2.89 -10.79
N LEU A 108 -5.54 -4.03 -10.44
CA LEU A 108 -6.59 -4.18 -9.44
C LEU A 108 -6.18 -5.25 -8.42
N LEU A 109 -6.14 -4.85 -7.16
CA LEU A 109 -5.94 -5.75 -6.01
C LEU A 109 -7.28 -5.89 -5.29
N ASP A 110 -7.78 -7.11 -5.20
CA ASP A 110 -9.01 -7.42 -4.49
C ASP A 110 -8.69 -8.00 -3.12
N ARG A 111 -9.13 -7.32 -2.09
CA ARG A 111 -8.98 -7.65 -0.66
C ARG A 111 -7.54 -8.00 -0.24
N PRO A 112 -6.55 -7.20 -0.62
CA PRO A 112 -5.20 -7.45 -0.14
C PRO A 112 -5.12 -7.21 1.38
N ALA A 113 -4.42 -8.10 2.08
CA ALA A 113 -4.05 -7.91 3.48
C ALA A 113 -2.54 -7.66 3.57
N VAL A 114 -2.14 -6.57 4.22
CA VAL A 114 -0.74 -6.17 4.38
C VAL A 114 -0.41 -6.03 5.86
N TYR A 115 0.67 -6.66 6.29
CA TYR A 115 1.17 -6.58 7.65
C TYR A 115 2.58 -6.00 7.67
N LEU A 116 2.74 -4.80 8.24
CA LEU A 116 4.01 -4.09 8.33
C LEU A 116 4.45 -3.97 9.78
N ASP A 117 5.54 -4.62 10.15
CA ASP A 117 6.16 -4.51 11.47
C ASP A 117 7.54 -3.82 11.35
N LEU A 118 7.63 -2.58 11.85
CA LEU A 118 8.88 -1.81 11.80
C LEU A 118 10.00 -2.44 12.61
N ARG A 119 9.69 -3.20 13.65
CA ARG A 119 10.70 -3.91 14.46
C ARG A 119 11.45 -4.93 13.60
N HIS A 120 10.72 -5.63 12.71
CA HIS A 120 11.29 -6.58 11.78
C HIS A 120 12.08 -5.87 10.66
N VAL A 121 11.55 -4.77 10.14
CA VAL A 121 12.23 -3.96 9.11
C VAL A 121 13.58 -3.44 9.61
N ARG A 122 13.69 -2.97 10.86
CA ARG A 122 14.95 -2.48 11.42
C ARG A 122 15.93 -3.59 11.85
N ALA A 123 15.44 -4.74 12.26
CA ALA A 123 16.30 -5.90 12.50
C ALA A 123 17.07 -6.27 11.22
N GLU A 124 16.41 -6.16 10.06
CA GLU A 124 17.05 -6.33 8.75
C GLU A 124 18.01 -5.22 8.37
N GLN A 125 17.82 -3.97 8.84
CA GLN A 125 18.76 -2.87 8.59
C GLN A 125 20.17 -3.15 9.11
N LYS A 126 20.28 -3.99 10.14
CA LYS A 126 21.56 -4.47 10.67
C LYS A 126 22.18 -5.58 9.81
N SER A 127 21.46 -6.13 8.84
CA SER A 127 21.99 -7.11 7.89
C SER A 127 22.76 -6.40 6.76
N ARG A 128 23.76 -7.10 6.19
CA ARG A 128 24.75 -6.55 5.24
C ARG A 128 24.19 -6.08 3.88
N VAL A 129 22.87 -6.14 3.64
CA VAL A 129 22.26 -5.71 2.36
C VAL A 129 21.60 -4.36 2.56
N PRO A 130 22.02 -3.30 1.84
CA PRO A 130 21.44 -1.98 1.97
C PRO A 130 19.95 -1.96 1.64
N LEU A 131 19.13 -1.29 2.46
CA LEU A 131 17.69 -1.04 2.20
C LEU A 131 17.41 -0.44 0.83
N ARG A 132 18.38 0.30 0.28
CA ARG A 132 18.33 0.94 -1.03
C ARG A 132 18.16 -0.06 -2.18
N GLU A 133 18.58 -1.33 -1.99
CA GLU A 133 18.47 -2.39 -2.99
C GLU A 133 17.21 -3.25 -2.83
N ARG A 134 16.35 -2.96 -1.84
CA ARG A 134 15.18 -3.77 -1.47
C ARG A 134 13.85 -3.08 -1.74
N GLY A 135 13.89 -1.83 -2.23
CA GLY A 135 12.70 -1.00 -2.35
C GLY A 135 11.75 -1.43 -3.47
N TRP A 136 10.45 -1.46 -3.17
CA TRP A 136 9.38 -1.59 -4.16
C TRP A 136 9.48 -0.54 -5.29
N GLN A 137 10.08 0.63 -5.04
CA GLN A 137 10.35 1.67 -6.02
C GLN A 137 11.32 1.21 -7.12
N GLU A 138 12.36 0.45 -6.77
CA GLU A 138 13.28 -0.14 -7.75
C GLU A 138 12.61 -1.24 -8.57
N ALA A 139 11.69 -1.99 -7.97
CA ALA A 139 10.88 -2.96 -8.69
C ALA A 139 9.96 -2.28 -9.71
N LEU A 140 9.35 -1.14 -9.36
CA LEU A 140 8.57 -0.32 -10.29
C LEU A 140 9.44 0.31 -11.40
N GLU A 141 10.61 0.86 -11.04
CA GLU A 141 11.56 1.40 -12.03
C GLU A 141 12.09 0.32 -13.00
N ALA A 142 12.24 -0.92 -12.53
CA ALA A 142 12.71 -2.03 -13.34
C ALA A 142 11.68 -2.56 -14.37
N ILE A 143 10.41 -2.19 -14.22
CA ILE A 143 9.32 -2.54 -15.15
C ILE A 143 9.25 -1.53 -16.32
N TYR A 144 10.33 -0.78 -16.58
CA TYR A 144 10.40 0.14 -17.72
C TYR A 144 10.22 -0.61 -19.06
N PRO A 145 9.42 -0.09 -20.04
CA PRO A 145 8.76 1.22 -20.10
C PRO A 145 7.24 1.17 -19.74
N LEU A 146 6.88 0.67 -18.62
CA LEU A 146 5.50 0.55 -18.18
C LEU A 146 4.98 1.87 -17.57
N LYS A 147 3.90 2.41 -18.13
CA LYS A 147 3.08 3.43 -17.48
C LYS A 147 1.93 2.73 -16.78
N ILE A 148 1.76 2.95 -15.48
CA ILE A 148 0.57 2.51 -14.77
C ILE A 148 -0.48 3.61 -14.93
N ASN A 149 -1.56 3.28 -15.62
CA ASN A 149 -2.66 4.21 -15.82
C ASN A 149 -3.54 4.30 -14.58
N GLU A 150 -3.92 3.15 -14.05
CA GLU A 150 -4.69 3.04 -12.82
C GLU A 150 -4.13 1.93 -11.92
N PHE A 151 -4.01 2.23 -10.65
CA PHE A 151 -3.74 1.26 -9.59
C PHE A 151 -4.87 1.35 -8.57
N ARG A 152 -5.59 0.26 -8.36
CA ARG A 152 -6.75 0.21 -7.49
C ARG A 152 -6.63 -0.91 -6.46
N ILE A 153 -6.99 -0.59 -5.23
CA ILE A 153 -7.22 -1.55 -4.15
C ILE A 153 -8.71 -1.49 -3.80
N VAL A 154 -9.32 -2.64 -3.64
CA VAL A 154 -10.72 -2.78 -3.19
C VAL A 154 -10.73 -3.59 -1.90
N GLU A 155 -11.37 -3.04 -0.87
CA GLU A 155 -11.55 -3.68 0.44
C GLU A 155 -10.24 -4.21 1.06
N GLY A 156 -9.14 -3.43 0.93
CA GLY A 156 -7.85 -3.80 1.50
C GLY A 156 -7.84 -3.73 3.02
N ASP A 157 -6.87 -4.44 3.61
CA ASP A 157 -6.57 -4.45 5.04
C ASP A 157 -5.09 -4.11 5.26
N LEU A 158 -4.80 -3.24 6.21
CA LEU A 158 -3.44 -2.85 6.58
C LEU A 158 -3.30 -2.86 8.09
N THR A 159 -2.41 -3.70 8.58
CA THR A 159 -1.94 -3.66 9.96
C THR A 159 -0.51 -3.11 10.00
N TYR A 160 -0.30 -2.04 10.74
CA TYR A 160 1.01 -1.41 10.92
C TYR A 160 1.42 -1.44 12.39
N VAL A 161 2.56 -2.04 12.68
CA VAL A 161 3.13 -2.16 14.02
C VAL A 161 4.35 -1.26 14.13
N ASP A 162 4.27 -0.25 15.01
CA ASP A 162 5.38 0.65 15.32
C ASP A 162 6.30 0.03 16.40
N GLU A 163 7.50 0.56 16.53
CA GLU A 163 8.44 0.19 17.61
C GLU A 163 8.04 0.76 18.97
N GLY A 164 7.22 1.80 18.96
CA GLY A 164 6.76 2.48 20.17
C GLY A 164 5.71 1.69 20.94
N PRO A 165 5.26 2.21 22.08
CA PRO A 165 4.24 1.59 22.93
C PRO A 165 2.81 1.75 22.37
N PHE A 166 2.69 2.02 21.07
CA PHE A 166 1.40 2.14 20.41
C PHE A 166 0.81 0.76 20.12
N ARG A 167 -0.51 0.64 20.22
CA ARG A 167 -1.19 -0.51 19.65
C ARG A 167 -0.99 -0.52 18.13
N PRO A 168 -1.06 -1.67 17.47
CA PRO A 168 -1.02 -1.71 16.00
C PRO A 168 -2.07 -0.78 15.39
N LEU A 169 -1.68 0.02 14.42
CA LEU A 169 -2.62 0.78 13.61
C LEU A 169 -3.28 -0.19 12.62
N HIS A 170 -4.59 -0.29 12.69
CA HIS A 170 -5.38 -1.12 11.79
C HIS A 170 -6.26 -0.25 10.90
N LEU A 171 -6.11 -0.44 9.60
CA LEU A 171 -6.97 0.15 8.58
C LEU A 171 -7.65 -1.00 7.83
N SER A 172 -8.97 -0.97 7.78
CA SER A 172 -9.78 -1.98 7.10
C SER A 172 -10.67 -1.37 6.03
N LEU A 173 -11.24 -2.19 5.15
CA LEU A 173 -12.08 -1.79 4.02
C LEU A 173 -11.45 -0.66 3.18
N ILE A 174 -10.14 -0.73 2.98
CA ILE A 174 -9.39 0.27 2.25
C ILE A 174 -9.77 0.22 0.77
N ASN A 175 -10.35 1.30 0.28
CA ASN A 175 -10.50 1.57 -1.14
C ASN A 175 -9.47 2.63 -1.54
N PHE A 176 -8.52 2.23 -2.36
CA PHE A 176 -7.44 3.09 -2.82
C PHE A 176 -7.45 3.16 -4.34
N ARG A 177 -7.25 4.35 -4.88
CA ARG A 177 -7.12 4.59 -6.32
C ARG A 177 -6.00 5.58 -6.56
N ALA A 178 -5.10 5.21 -7.44
CA ALA A 178 -4.08 6.11 -7.94
C ALA A 178 -4.08 6.06 -9.48
N GLU A 179 -4.06 7.22 -10.12
CA GLU A 179 -4.10 7.33 -11.56
C GLU A 179 -2.83 8.01 -12.08
N ASN A 180 -2.52 7.72 -13.35
CA ASN A 180 -1.42 8.37 -14.07
C ASN A 180 -0.06 8.23 -13.37
N ILE A 181 0.22 7.05 -12.81
CA ILE A 181 1.50 6.75 -12.18
C ILE A 181 2.55 6.67 -13.29
N ARG A 182 3.41 7.69 -13.35
CA ARG A 182 4.44 7.81 -14.37
C ARG A 182 5.71 7.09 -13.90
N ASN A 183 6.42 6.54 -14.86
CA ASN A 183 7.72 5.93 -14.66
C ASN A 183 8.87 6.95 -14.88
N ILE A 184 8.59 8.24 -14.83
CA ILE A 184 9.55 9.32 -15.02
C ILE A 184 9.57 10.13 -13.74
N ARG A 185 10.77 10.42 -13.23
CA ARG A 185 10.95 11.25 -12.05
C ARG A 185 10.42 12.65 -12.31
N SER A 186 9.58 13.11 -11.41
CA SER A 186 9.06 14.47 -11.40
C SER A 186 10.07 15.43 -10.79
N LYS A 187 9.86 16.72 -11.01
CA LYS A 187 10.57 17.75 -10.25
C LYS A 187 10.09 17.75 -8.81
N GLU A 188 10.92 18.30 -7.93
CA GLU A 188 10.54 18.47 -6.53
C GLU A 188 9.21 19.22 -6.41
N ARG A 189 8.30 18.70 -5.56
CA ARG A 189 6.94 19.21 -5.34
C ARG A 189 5.99 19.10 -6.55
N GLU A 190 6.33 18.37 -7.58
CA GLU A 190 5.39 17.94 -8.59
C GLU A 190 4.75 16.61 -8.16
N TYR A 191 3.44 16.57 -8.08
CA TYR A 191 2.67 15.37 -7.70
C TYR A 191 1.80 14.95 -8.88
N PRO A 192 2.35 14.20 -9.85
CA PRO A 192 1.71 13.98 -11.15
C PRO A 192 0.57 12.96 -11.15
N SER A 193 0.40 12.22 -10.08
CA SER A 193 -0.57 11.13 -9.98
C SER A 193 -1.71 11.56 -9.08
N ASP A 194 -2.95 11.38 -9.53
CA ASP A 194 -4.12 11.56 -8.69
C ASP A 194 -4.17 10.44 -7.64
N LEU A 195 -4.59 10.78 -6.44
CA LEU A 195 -4.65 9.88 -5.30
C LEU A 195 -5.98 10.02 -4.58
N TYR A 196 -6.65 8.91 -4.36
CA TYR A 196 -7.80 8.80 -3.50
C TYR A 196 -7.66 7.59 -2.58
N LEU A 197 -8.00 7.76 -1.30
CA LEU A 197 -8.07 6.69 -0.32
C LEU A 197 -9.26 6.92 0.60
N GLU A 198 -10.00 5.87 0.87
CA GLU A 198 -10.97 5.81 1.97
C GLU A 198 -10.87 4.46 2.67
N GLY A 199 -11.24 4.42 3.94
CA GLY A 199 -11.22 3.20 4.73
C GLY A 199 -11.67 3.44 6.17
N LEU A 200 -11.67 2.36 6.95
CA LEU A 200 -11.93 2.43 8.38
C LEU A 200 -10.62 2.42 9.17
N VAL A 201 -10.57 3.18 10.24
CA VAL A 201 -9.48 3.20 11.22
C VAL A 201 -10.01 2.53 12.48
N PHE A 202 -9.37 1.44 12.92
CA PHE A 202 -9.80 0.63 14.08
C PHE A 202 -11.25 0.13 13.97
N ASP A 203 -11.70 -0.16 12.74
CA ASP A 203 -13.03 -0.70 12.41
C ASP A 203 -14.22 0.24 12.74
N THR A 204 -13.97 1.41 13.31
CA THR A 204 -15.00 2.36 13.76
C THR A 204 -14.85 3.74 13.15
N GLY A 205 -13.65 4.32 13.20
CA GLY A 205 -13.38 5.63 12.61
C GLY A 205 -13.22 5.55 11.09
N THR A 206 -13.48 6.66 10.40
CA THR A 206 -13.27 6.73 8.95
C THR A 206 -12.06 7.60 8.62
N VAL A 207 -11.37 7.24 7.55
CA VAL A 207 -10.30 8.04 6.95
C VAL A 207 -10.58 8.25 5.47
N ARG A 208 -10.39 9.48 5.01
CA ARG A 208 -10.43 9.82 3.58
C ARG A 208 -9.25 10.72 3.23
N LEU A 209 -8.58 10.41 2.13
CA LEU A 209 -7.55 11.25 1.53
C LEU A 209 -7.92 11.51 0.07
N ASP A 210 -7.80 12.76 -0.36
CA ASP A 210 -8.05 13.21 -1.72
C ASP A 210 -6.98 14.20 -2.12
N GLY A 211 -6.19 13.88 -3.15
CA GLY A 211 -5.07 14.72 -3.56
C GLY A 211 -4.21 14.09 -4.64
N HIS A 212 -2.90 14.33 -4.54
CA HIS A 212 -1.94 13.95 -5.56
C HIS A 212 -0.68 13.34 -4.93
N ALA A 213 0.02 12.49 -5.70
CA ALA A 213 1.23 11.83 -5.26
C ALA A 213 2.33 11.82 -6.33
N ASP A 214 3.57 11.75 -5.87
CA ASP A 214 4.73 11.32 -6.64
C ASP A 214 5.25 10.00 -6.07
N PHE A 215 4.94 8.90 -6.74
CA PHE A 215 5.32 7.54 -6.32
C PHE A 215 6.80 7.24 -6.50
N LEU A 216 7.53 8.05 -7.28
CA LEU A 216 8.96 7.86 -7.56
C LEU A 216 9.85 8.87 -6.86
N ALA A 217 9.30 9.74 -6.01
CA ALA A 217 10.08 10.64 -5.19
C ALA A 217 11.02 9.86 -4.26
N ARG A 218 12.23 10.34 -4.07
CA ARG A 218 13.25 9.71 -3.23
C ARG A 218 13.61 10.59 -2.03
N PRO A 219 13.83 10.02 -0.85
CA PRO A 219 13.95 8.60 -0.50
C PRO A 219 12.61 7.89 -0.26
N HIS A 220 11.49 8.58 -0.26
CA HIS A 220 10.15 8.04 -0.06
C HIS A 220 9.14 8.77 -0.95
N ILE A 221 7.95 8.21 -1.10
CA ILE A 221 6.86 8.82 -1.88
C ILE A 221 6.56 10.24 -1.40
N GLY A 222 6.16 11.10 -2.34
CA GLY A 222 5.61 12.41 -2.07
C GLY A 222 4.08 12.37 -2.14
N VAL A 223 3.39 12.97 -1.17
CA VAL A 223 1.93 13.07 -1.14
C VAL A 223 1.53 14.46 -0.73
N LYS A 224 0.57 15.03 -1.45
CA LYS A 224 -0.11 16.26 -1.09
C LYS A 224 -1.60 16.05 -1.20
N SER A 225 -2.31 16.09 -0.07
CA SER A 225 -3.72 15.72 -0.02
C SER A 225 -4.48 16.51 1.03
N ARG A 226 -5.78 16.64 0.82
CA ARG A 226 -6.74 16.92 1.89
C ARG A 226 -7.04 15.61 2.59
N PHE A 227 -7.24 15.68 3.90
CA PHE A 227 -7.64 14.54 4.69
C PHE A 227 -8.86 14.86 5.54
N THR A 228 -9.65 13.84 5.77
CA THR A 228 -10.76 13.83 6.72
C THR A 228 -10.64 12.58 7.57
N LEU A 229 -10.66 12.77 8.88
CA LEU A 229 -10.74 11.71 9.89
C LEU A 229 -12.03 11.95 10.67
N GLU A 230 -12.84 10.92 10.86
CA GLU A 230 -14.07 11.00 11.63
C GLU A 230 -14.14 9.85 12.63
N GLN A 231 -14.46 10.18 13.87
CA GLN A 231 -14.71 9.23 14.96
C GLN A 231 -13.59 8.21 15.20
N VAL A 232 -12.32 8.62 15.02
CA VAL A 232 -11.16 7.76 15.30
C VAL A 232 -10.97 7.66 16.82
N GLU A 233 -10.83 6.45 17.34
CA GLU A 233 -10.60 6.21 18.75
C GLU A 233 -9.35 6.92 19.26
N VAL A 234 -9.52 7.77 20.30
CA VAL A 234 -8.41 8.56 20.86
C VAL A 234 -7.45 7.71 21.69
N ASP A 235 -7.82 6.53 22.09
CA ASP A 235 -6.98 5.67 22.92
C ASP A 235 -5.67 5.24 22.23
N TYR A 236 -5.63 5.29 20.91
CA TYR A 236 -4.39 5.14 20.13
C TYR A 236 -3.32 6.15 20.56
N PHE A 237 -3.71 7.34 20.96
CA PHE A 237 -2.78 8.40 21.38
C PHE A 237 -2.37 8.34 22.85
N LYS A 238 -2.86 7.36 23.64
CA LYS A 238 -2.47 7.15 25.04
C LYS A 238 -0.96 7.24 25.31
N PRO A 239 -0.08 6.63 24.49
CA PRO A 239 1.36 6.70 24.73
C PRO A 239 1.93 8.11 24.60
N ILE A 240 1.32 8.99 23.81
CA ILE A 240 1.75 10.38 23.65
C ILE A 240 1.35 11.17 24.89
N VAL A 241 0.07 11.13 25.27
CA VAL A 241 -0.47 11.96 26.36
C VAL A 241 0.02 11.49 27.74
N SER A 242 0.33 10.21 27.90
CA SER A 242 0.90 9.67 29.15
C SER A 242 2.26 10.27 29.51
N ARG A 243 3.01 10.78 28.52
CA ARG A 243 4.28 11.50 28.76
C ARG A 243 4.05 12.81 29.53
N TYR A 244 2.84 13.37 29.44
CA TYR A 244 2.42 14.58 30.13
C TYR A 244 1.62 14.29 31.41
N ASN A 245 1.67 13.04 31.92
CA ASN A 245 0.89 12.56 33.08
C ASN A 245 -0.63 12.66 32.86
N ILE A 246 -1.06 12.56 31.63
CA ILE A 246 -2.48 12.53 31.27
C ILE A 246 -2.85 11.06 30.98
N VAL A 247 -3.89 10.59 31.64
CA VAL A 247 -4.55 9.33 31.32
C VAL A 247 -5.75 9.66 30.45
N LEU A 248 -5.74 9.13 29.26
CA LEU A 248 -6.82 9.26 28.29
C LEU A 248 -7.65 7.97 28.35
N ARG A 249 -8.94 8.11 28.62
CA ARG A 249 -9.87 6.97 28.58
C ARG A 249 -10.83 7.17 27.46
N GLU A 250 -11.53 6.53 26.88
CA GLU A 250 -12.61 6.70 25.91
C GLU A 250 -12.53 7.98 25.06
N GLY A 251 -13.39 8.09 24.09
CA GLY A 251 -13.55 9.26 23.24
C GLY A 251 -13.11 9.03 21.80
N THR A 252 -13.53 9.96 20.95
CA THR A 252 -13.24 9.95 19.52
C THR A 252 -12.62 11.28 19.07
N LEU A 253 -11.83 11.18 18.01
CA LEU A 253 -11.17 12.32 17.37
C LEU A 253 -11.67 12.44 15.95
N SER A 254 -12.08 13.66 15.58
CA SER A 254 -12.41 14.03 14.20
C SER A 254 -11.53 15.20 13.77
N SER A 255 -11.00 15.14 12.58
CA SER A 255 -10.10 16.16 12.06
C SER A 255 -10.20 16.30 10.55
N THR A 256 -10.07 17.54 10.07
CA THR A 256 -9.93 17.83 8.65
C THR A 256 -8.74 18.76 8.44
N GLY A 257 -8.08 18.61 7.31
CA GLY A 257 -6.92 19.44 7.01
C GLY A 257 -6.25 19.10 5.69
N GLU A 258 -5.05 19.63 5.55
CA GLU A 258 -4.18 19.38 4.41
C GLU A 258 -2.85 18.77 4.89
N LEU A 259 -2.36 17.78 4.14
CA LEU A 259 -1.10 17.10 4.38
C LEU A 259 -0.21 17.29 3.16
N GLU A 260 1.04 17.73 3.38
CA GLU A 260 2.11 17.63 2.40
C GLU A 260 3.28 16.87 3.03
N TYR A 261 3.47 15.63 2.57
CA TYR A 261 4.55 14.75 3.00
C TYR A 261 5.41 14.39 1.81
N ALA A 262 6.64 14.85 1.80
CA ALA A 262 7.60 14.65 0.71
C ALA A 262 9.02 14.56 1.29
N PRO A 263 10.04 14.18 0.51
CA PRO A 263 11.40 13.95 0.99
C PRO A 263 11.97 15.02 1.93
N HIS A 264 11.67 16.28 1.68
CA HIS A 264 12.17 17.40 2.49
C HIS A 264 11.03 18.22 3.14
N ILE A 265 9.79 17.75 3.02
CA ILE A 265 8.61 18.48 3.46
C ILE A 265 7.74 17.57 4.31
N LYS A 266 7.39 18.03 5.51
CA LYS A 266 6.45 17.35 6.42
C LYS A 266 5.58 18.42 7.05
N VAL A 267 4.46 18.73 6.42
CA VAL A 267 3.55 19.79 6.82
C VAL A 267 2.15 19.24 6.95
N ILE A 268 1.50 19.55 8.05
CA ILE A 268 0.08 19.27 8.29
C ILE A 268 -0.57 20.57 8.71
N HIS A 269 -1.57 21.00 7.96
CA HIS A 269 -2.43 22.12 8.29
C HIS A 269 -3.78 21.60 8.75
N LEU A 270 -4.07 21.72 10.04
CA LEU A 270 -5.35 21.35 10.60
C LEU A 270 -6.34 22.52 10.39
N GLN A 271 -7.47 22.24 9.76
CA GLN A 271 -8.57 23.20 9.59
C GLN A 271 -9.59 23.03 10.71
N LYS A 272 -9.84 21.79 11.12
CA LYS A 272 -10.73 21.43 12.22
C LYS A 272 -10.13 20.29 13.01
N LEU A 273 -10.21 20.39 14.33
CA LEU A 273 -9.90 19.30 15.26
C LEU A 273 -11.00 19.29 16.32
N ALA A 274 -11.71 18.19 16.44
CA ALA A 274 -12.70 17.95 17.47
C ALA A 274 -12.36 16.66 18.23
N VAL A 275 -12.51 16.70 19.53
CA VAL A 275 -12.40 15.53 20.40
C VAL A 275 -13.67 15.48 21.21
N GLU A 276 -14.38 14.35 21.15
CA GLU A 276 -15.69 14.18 21.73
C GLU A 276 -15.69 12.99 22.70
N ASP A 277 -16.55 13.06 23.72
CA ASP A 277 -16.78 12.03 24.72
C ASP A 277 -15.50 11.51 25.39
N VAL A 278 -14.52 12.41 25.57
CA VAL A 278 -13.22 12.07 26.13
C VAL A 278 -13.21 12.19 27.65
N GLN A 279 -12.68 11.16 28.32
CA GLN A 279 -12.37 11.18 29.74
C GLN A 279 -10.86 11.40 29.92
N LEU A 280 -10.52 12.55 30.52
CA LEU A 280 -9.13 12.93 30.82
C LEU A 280 -8.92 12.94 32.33
N GLU A 281 -7.90 12.23 32.80
CA GLU A 281 -7.46 12.24 34.17
C GLU A 281 -6.00 12.73 34.22
N TYR A 282 -5.74 13.78 34.98
CA TYR A 282 -4.38 14.25 35.21
C TYR A 282 -3.82 13.59 36.48
N VAL A 283 -2.77 12.79 36.32
CA VAL A 283 -2.10 12.12 37.43
C VAL A 283 -0.95 12.98 37.91
N HIS A 284 -1.16 13.66 39.04
CA HIS A 284 -0.08 14.39 39.69
C HIS A 284 0.95 13.40 40.26
N LYS A 285 2.14 13.32 39.70
CA LYS A 285 3.25 12.60 40.31
C LYS A 285 3.71 13.38 41.52
N ALA A 286 3.34 12.96 42.73
CA ALA A 286 3.91 13.48 43.94
C ALA A 286 5.45 13.43 43.83
N ARG A 287 6.13 14.54 44.05
CA ARG A 287 7.59 14.58 44.12
C ARG A 287 8.03 13.53 45.12
N THR A 288 8.74 12.52 44.70
CA THR A 288 9.24 11.47 45.58
C THR A 288 10.05 12.17 46.67
N ALA A 289 9.77 11.85 47.92
CA ALA A 289 10.42 12.42 49.13
C ALA A 289 11.96 12.31 49.13
N VAL A 290 12.54 11.54 48.22
CA VAL A 290 13.98 11.43 47.95
C VAL A 290 14.55 12.69 47.25
N ALA A 291 13.76 13.40 46.41
CA ALA A 291 14.21 14.63 45.78
C ALA A 291 14.20 15.79 46.79
N GLU A 292 13.23 15.83 47.67
CA GLU A 292 13.16 16.83 48.76
C GLU A 292 14.30 16.66 49.78
N LYS A 293 14.67 15.42 50.16
CA LYS A 293 15.84 15.15 51.00
C LYS A 293 17.17 15.55 50.35
N ARG A 294 17.31 15.47 49.01
CA ARG A 294 18.52 15.94 48.32
C ARG A 294 18.60 17.48 48.24
N VAL A 295 17.49 18.16 48.10
CA VAL A 295 17.47 19.64 48.11
C VAL A 295 17.70 20.16 49.52
N ALA A 296 17.07 19.60 50.55
CA ALA A 296 17.29 19.94 51.93
C ALA A 296 18.76 19.72 52.36
N LYS A 297 19.38 18.59 51.96
CA LYS A 297 20.77 18.30 52.24
C LYS A 297 21.76 19.26 51.53
N LYS A 298 21.42 19.79 50.36
CA LYS A 298 22.24 20.79 49.68
C LYS A 298 22.10 22.19 50.27
N VAL A 299 20.97 22.53 50.87
CA VAL A 299 20.78 23.83 51.54
C VAL A 299 21.51 23.86 52.90
N VAL A 300 21.51 22.75 53.65
CA VAL A 300 22.22 22.65 54.94
C VAL A 300 23.74 22.58 54.76
N GLN A 301 24.26 22.20 53.61
CA GLN A 301 25.70 22.17 53.31
C GLN A 301 26.26 23.52 52.79
N LYS A 302 25.39 24.53 52.56
CA LYS A 302 25.75 25.87 52.09
C LYS A 302 25.52 26.98 53.14
N ALA A 303 25.02 26.63 54.32
CA ALA A 303 24.94 27.46 55.50
C ALA A 303 26.07 27.08 56.49
#